data_31bb240841b88dc17ca750fb3cee6f11
#
_entry.id   31bb240841b88dc17ca750fb3cee6f11
#
_cell.length_a   1.000
_cell.length_b   1.000
_cell.length_c   1.000
_cell.angle_alpha   90.00
_cell.angle_beta   90.00
_cell.angle_gamma   90.00
#
_symmetry.space_group_name_H-M   'P 1'
#
loop_
_entity.id
_entity.type
_entity.pdbx_description
1 polymer ?
#
loop_
_entity_poly.entity_id
_entity_poly.type
_entity_poly.pdbx_seq_one_letter_code
_entity_poly.pdbx_strand_id
1 'polypeptide(L)'
;MTAPAELWAVWERISRRRPLVHCITNPVTVNDCANALLAAGAHPFMAAHPDEVEEVQLRADALVINLGAIAQLDSIGKAARQAVACGHPIVVDPVGVSASSLRRRSCIALLKEFPVACVRGNGAEIRALLEDTGTAAGVDAPSEDAASAHEIAAQLARRHD
;
A
#
# COMPACT_ATOMS: atom_id res chain seq x y z
N MET A 1 -7.31 16.37 10.15
CA MET A 1 -6.04 16.73 9.44
C MET A 1 -4.96 16.84 10.49
N THR A 2 -3.87 16.10 10.36
CA THR A 2 -2.71 16.17 11.25
C THR A 2 -2.09 17.56 11.17
N ALA A 3 -1.78 18.19 12.30
CA ALA A 3 -1.19 19.52 12.31
C ALA A 3 0.20 19.52 11.65
N PRO A 4 0.62 20.61 11.00
CA PRO A 4 1.95 20.69 10.34
C PRO A 4 3.12 20.32 11.25
N ALA A 5 3.07 20.64 12.54
CA ALA A 5 4.11 20.29 13.52
C ALA A 5 4.21 18.78 13.77
N GLU A 6 3.09 18.06 13.76
CA GLU A 6 3.07 16.59 13.91
C GLU A 6 3.65 15.90 12.68
N LEU A 7 3.34 16.38 11.47
CA LEU A 7 3.92 15.88 10.23
C LEU A 7 5.44 16.09 10.20
N TRP A 8 5.91 17.26 10.64
CA TRP A 8 7.33 17.56 10.74
C TRP A 8 8.05 16.63 11.72
N ALA A 9 7.46 16.37 12.89
CA ALA A 9 8.01 15.44 13.87
C ALA A 9 8.08 13.98 13.33
N VAL A 10 7.12 13.55 12.51
CA VAL A 10 7.17 12.24 11.82
C VAL A 10 8.34 12.22 10.83
N TRP A 11 8.48 13.26 10.01
CA TRP A 11 9.58 13.40 9.05
C TRP A 11 10.96 13.36 9.72
N GLU A 12 11.15 14.09 10.81
CA GLU A 12 12.39 14.06 11.59
C GLU A 12 12.69 12.66 12.15
N ARG A 13 11.67 11.93 12.63
CA ARG A 13 11.85 10.56 13.12
C ARG A 13 12.30 9.62 12.00
N ILE A 14 11.72 9.73 10.79
CA ILE A 14 12.14 8.95 9.63
C ILE A 14 13.61 9.23 9.33
N SER A 15 13.99 10.51 9.21
CA SER A 15 15.37 10.93 8.90
C SER A 15 16.40 10.47 9.94
N ARG A 16 16.00 10.39 11.21
CA ARG A 16 16.86 9.90 12.30
C ARG A 16 16.97 8.38 12.35
N ARG A 17 15.84 7.67 12.17
CA ARG A 17 15.79 6.19 12.24
C ARG A 17 16.29 5.53 10.97
N ARG A 18 16.17 6.23 9.84
CA ARG A 18 16.55 5.74 8.51
C ARG A 18 15.99 4.34 8.23
N PRO A 19 14.67 4.12 8.36
CA PRO A 19 14.09 2.79 8.27
C PRO A 19 14.35 2.16 6.91
N LEU A 20 14.55 0.85 6.88
CA LEU A 20 14.56 0.06 5.65
C LEU A 20 13.12 -0.26 5.25
N VAL A 21 12.70 0.22 4.08
CA VAL A 21 11.36 0.01 3.55
C VAL A 21 11.42 -0.95 2.36
N HIS A 22 10.86 -2.14 2.53
CA HIS A 22 10.71 -3.10 1.44
C HIS A 22 9.52 -2.70 0.58
N CYS A 23 9.74 -2.51 -0.73
CA CYS A 23 8.71 -2.10 -1.68
C CYS A 23 8.57 -3.12 -2.80
N ILE A 24 7.37 -3.70 -2.94
CA ILE A 24 6.97 -4.47 -4.11
C ILE A 24 6.03 -3.59 -4.92
N THR A 25 6.55 -2.99 -5.98
CA THR A 25 5.82 -2.01 -6.80
C THR A 25 5.93 -2.32 -8.29
N ASN A 26 5.17 -1.60 -9.10
CA ASN A 26 5.17 -1.75 -10.55
C ASN A 26 6.42 -1.13 -11.19
N PRO A 27 6.84 -1.61 -12.37
CA PRO A 27 8.07 -1.16 -13.02
C PRO A 27 8.04 0.31 -13.50
N VAL A 28 6.86 0.91 -13.61
CA VAL A 28 6.71 2.31 -14.08
C VAL A 28 7.15 3.29 -13.00
N THR A 29 6.82 3.00 -11.74
CA THR A 29 7.06 3.91 -10.61
C THR A 29 8.16 3.47 -9.65
N VAL A 30 8.84 2.34 -9.92
CA VAL A 30 9.85 1.76 -9.03
C VAL A 30 10.95 2.77 -8.68
N ASN A 31 11.47 3.49 -9.67
CA ASN A 31 12.53 4.48 -9.47
C ASN A 31 12.03 5.70 -8.67
N ASP A 32 10.83 6.19 -8.95
CA ASP A 32 10.24 7.33 -8.25
C ASP A 32 9.95 6.99 -6.78
N CYS A 33 9.43 5.79 -6.50
CA CYS A 33 9.23 5.30 -5.13
C CYS A 33 10.55 5.21 -4.36
N ALA A 34 11.61 4.68 -4.99
CA ALA A 34 12.92 4.59 -4.37
C ALA A 34 13.49 5.99 -4.05
N ASN A 35 13.43 6.91 -5.01
CA ASN A 35 13.92 8.29 -4.82
C ASN A 35 13.11 9.06 -3.78
N ALA A 36 11.80 8.88 -3.73
CA ALA A 36 10.94 9.50 -2.71
C ALA A 36 11.32 9.02 -1.30
N LEU A 37 11.55 7.73 -1.11
CA LEU A 37 11.99 7.17 0.18
C LEU A 37 13.38 7.69 0.58
N LEU A 38 14.33 7.74 -0.36
CA LEU A 38 15.65 8.33 -0.11
C LEU A 38 15.56 9.80 0.28
N ALA A 39 14.74 10.58 -0.42
CA ALA A 39 14.51 11.99 -0.12
C ALA A 39 13.86 12.19 1.26
N ALA A 40 13.02 11.24 1.70
CA ALA A 40 12.44 11.22 3.04
C ALA A 40 13.43 10.81 4.15
N GLY A 41 14.62 10.33 3.78
CA GLY A 41 15.64 9.85 4.73
C GLY A 41 15.52 8.37 5.07
N ALA A 42 14.67 7.61 4.38
CA ALA A 42 14.55 6.16 4.52
C ALA A 42 15.47 5.42 3.53
N HIS A 43 15.62 4.12 3.71
CA HIS A 43 16.34 3.23 2.78
C HIS A 43 15.34 2.36 2.03
N PRO A 44 15.17 2.51 0.71
CA PRO A 44 14.32 1.63 -0.08
C PRO A 44 15.04 0.31 -0.41
N PHE A 45 14.28 -0.79 -0.39
CA PHE A 45 14.70 -2.06 -0.97
C PHE A 45 13.59 -2.54 -1.94
N MET A 46 13.93 -2.61 -3.23
CA MET A 46 12.96 -2.87 -4.31
C MET A 46 12.99 -4.35 -4.74
N ALA A 47 12.99 -5.28 -3.77
CA ALA A 47 12.98 -6.71 -4.03
C ALA A 47 11.60 -7.20 -4.46
N ALA A 48 11.56 -8.08 -5.45
CA ALA A 48 10.32 -8.65 -5.95
C ALA A 48 10.42 -10.12 -6.36
N HIS A 49 11.61 -10.70 -6.30
CA HIS A 49 11.81 -12.12 -6.63
C HIS A 49 11.28 -13.02 -5.49
N PRO A 50 10.50 -14.06 -5.79
CA PRO A 50 9.85 -14.89 -4.75
C PRO A 50 10.83 -15.63 -3.83
N ASP A 51 12.10 -15.81 -4.23
CA ASP A 51 13.12 -16.50 -3.43
C ASP A 51 13.93 -15.55 -2.53
N GLU A 52 13.74 -14.22 -2.63
CA GLU A 52 14.45 -13.24 -1.79
C GLU A 52 13.54 -12.43 -0.87
N VAL A 53 12.24 -12.28 -1.20
CA VAL A 53 11.37 -11.33 -0.52
C VAL A 53 11.20 -11.60 0.98
N GLU A 54 11.26 -12.85 1.42
CA GLU A 54 11.16 -13.20 2.83
C GLU A 54 12.43 -12.79 3.59
N GLU A 55 13.63 -13.05 3.01
CA GLU A 55 14.89 -12.63 3.61
C GLU A 55 15.01 -11.11 3.70
N VAL A 56 14.61 -10.40 2.64
CA VAL A 56 14.58 -8.93 2.63
C VAL A 56 13.60 -8.39 3.67
N GLN A 57 12.39 -8.95 3.72
CA GLN A 57 11.37 -8.49 4.67
C GLN A 57 11.76 -8.76 6.13
N LEU A 58 12.51 -9.81 6.41
CA LEU A 58 13.05 -10.08 7.75
C LEU A 58 13.94 -8.93 8.27
N ARG A 59 14.63 -8.23 7.38
CA ARG A 59 15.54 -7.11 7.69
C ARG A 59 14.89 -5.74 7.56
N ALA A 60 13.70 -5.65 6.97
CA ALA A 60 12.99 -4.40 6.76
C ALA A 60 12.30 -3.92 8.05
N ASP A 61 11.91 -2.65 8.06
CA ASP A 61 11.10 -2.04 9.12
C ASP A 61 9.64 -1.87 8.70
N ALA A 62 9.35 -1.96 7.39
CA ALA A 62 8.00 -1.83 6.83
C ALA A 62 7.90 -2.49 5.45
N LEU A 63 6.67 -2.84 5.04
CA LEU A 63 6.36 -3.35 3.71
C LEU A 63 5.39 -2.42 2.98
N VAL A 64 5.73 -2.03 1.75
CA VAL A 64 4.85 -1.31 0.83
C VAL A 64 4.50 -2.21 -0.35
N ILE A 65 3.21 -2.41 -0.58
CA ILE A 65 2.67 -3.23 -1.66
C ILE A 65 1.88 -2.32 -2.60
N ASN A 66 2.25 -2.30 -3.89
CA ASN A 66 1.48 -1.64 -4.93
C ASN A 66 0.89 -2.70 -5.87
N LEU A 67 -0.44 -2.76 -5.99
CA LEU A 67 -1.14 -3.76 -6.81
C LEU A 67 -0.90 -3.61 -8.32
N GLY A 68 -0.14 -2.58 -8.73
CA GLY A 68 0.41 -2.49 -10.09
C GLY A 68 1.39 -3.63 -10.40
N ALA A 69 2.01 -4.23 -9.38
CA ALA A 69 2.87 -5.40 -9.44
C ALA A 69 2.08 -6.74 -9.49
N ILE A 70 0.98 -6.78 -10.21
CA ILE A 70 0.04 -7.91 -10.23
C ILE A 70 0.66 -9.24 -10.66
N ALA A 71 1.74 -9.22 -11.41
CA ALA A 71 2.48 -10.43 -11.80
C ALA A 71 3.27 -11.05 -10.62
N GLN A 72 3.40 -10.36 -9.50
CA GLN A 72 4.22 -10.73 -8.35
C GLN A 72 3.38 -11.11 -7.12
N LEU A 73 2.17 -11.62 -7.30
CA LEU A 73 1.27 -11.96 -6.20
C LEU A 73 1.86 -12.99 -5.23
N ASP A 74 2.64 -13.96 -5.71
CA ASP A 74 3.33 -14.94 -4.84
C ASP A 74 4.34 -14.22 -3.93
N SER A 75 5.18 -13.35 -4.48
CA SER A 75 6.15 -12.54 -3.73
C SER A 75 5.44 -11.63 -2.71
N ILE A 76 4.35 -10.99 -3.11
CA ILE A 76 3.53 -10.16 -2.23
C ILE A 76 3.01 -10.97 -1.04
N GLY A 77 2.46 -12.16 -1.28
CA GLY A 77 1.96 -13.02 -0.22
C GLY A 77 3.04 -13.50 0.75
N LYS A 78 4.22 -13.89 0.23
CA LYS A 78 5.39 -14.29 1.04
C LYS A 78 5.90 -13.13 1.90
N ALA A 79 6.11 -11.95 1.29
CA ALA A 79 6.57 -10.76 2.00
C ALA A 79 5.57 -10.31 3.08
N ALA A 80 4.26 -10.36 2.78
CA ALA A 80 3.22 -9.98 3.73
C ALA A 80 3.19 -10.93 4.94
N ARG A 81 3.27 -12.24 4.74
CA ARG A 81 3.39 -13.20 5.85
C ARG A 81 4.62 -12.95 6.72
N GLN A 82 5.76 -12.69 6.10
CA GLN A 82 6.99 -12.37 6.83
C GLN A 82 6.88 -11.03 7.57
N ALA A 83 6.26 -10.01 6.98
CA ALA A 83 6.01 -8.74 7.65
C ALA A 83 5.16 -8.91 8.91
N VAL A 84 4.07 -9.69 8.84
CA VAL A 84 3.23 -10.02 10.00
C VAL A 84 4.02 -10.77 11.07
N ALA A 85 4.81 -11.77 10.68
CA ALA A 85 5.64 -12.54 11.63
C ALA A 85 6.66 -11.67 12.38
N CYS A 86 7.15 -10.59 11.75
CA CYS A 86 8.07 -9.63 12.33
C CYS A 86 7.38 -8.45 13.05
N GLY A 87 6.05 -8.32 12.95
CA GLY A 87 5.31 -7.16 13.47
C GLY A 87 5.56 -5.86 12.66
N HIS A 88 5.96 -5.98 11.40
CA HIS A 88 6.22 -4.84 10.53
C HIS A 88 4.91 -4.32 9.91
N PRO A 89 4.68 -3.01 9.87
CA PRO A 89 3.50 -2.43 9.24
C PRO A 89 3.47 -2.69 7.73
N ILE A 90 2.26 -2.96 7.22
CA ILE A 90 1.99 -3.15 5.80
C ILE A 90 1.20 -1.96 5.27
N VAL A 91 1.66 -1.35 4.19
CA VAL A 91 0.93 -0.31 3.44
C VAL A 91 0.54 -0.87 2.08
N VAL A 92 -0.72 -0.72 1.69
CA VAL A 92 -1.23 -1.19 0.40
C VAL A 92 -1.70 -0.02 -0.46
N ASP A 93 -1.20 0.03 -1.69
CA ASP A 93 -1.69 0.91 -2.75
C ASP A 93 -2.50 0.08 -3.76
N PRO A 94 -3.85 0.21 -3.79
CA PRO A 94 -4.75 -0.61 -4.58
C PRO A 94 -4.85 -0.16 -6.05
N VAL A 95 -3.72 0.11 -6.68
CA VAL A 95 -3.66 0.61 -8.07
C VAL A 95 -4.49 -0.24 -9.02
N GLY A 96 -5.48 0.40 -9.67
CA GLY A 96 -6.27 -0.18 -10.75
C GLY A 96 -7.33 -1.20 -10.30
N VAL A 97 -7.68 -1.27 -9.02
CA VAL A 97 -8.76 -2.17 -8.52
C VAL A 97 -10.14 -1.77 -9.04
N SER A 98 -10.34 -0.51 -9.41
CA SER A 98 -11.56 -0.03 -10.04
C SER A 98 -11.74 -0.55 -11.47
N ALA A 99 -10.64 -0.79 -12.20
CA ALA A 99 -10.64 -1.19 -13.60
C ALA A 99 -10.39 -2.70 -13.81
N SER A 100 -9.86 -3.42 -12.81
CA SER A 100 -9.47 -4.83 -12.93
C SER A 100 -10.06 -5.69 -11.82
N SER A 101 -10.92 -6.64 -12.21
CA SER A 101 -11.50 -7.62 -11.28
C SER A 101 -10.44 -8.51 -10.63
N LEU A 102 -9.34 -8.82 -11.32
CA LEU A 102 -8.22 -9.57 -10.76
C LEU A 102 -7.55 -8.77 -9.63
N ARG A 103 -7.19 -7.50 -9.89
CA ARG A 103 -6.57 -6.64 -8.87
C ARG A 103 -7.48 -6.41 -7.68
N ARG A 104 -8.78 -6.20 -7.92
CA ARG A 104 -9.77 -6.04 -6.85
C ARG A 104 -9.83 -7.27 -5.96
N ARG A 105 -10.01 -8.47 -6.53
CA ARG A 105 -10.04 -9.72 -5.74
C ARG A 105 -8.74 -9.94 -4.97
N SER A 106 -7.59 -9.69 -5.59
CA SER A 106 -6.29 -9.82 -4.93
C SER A 106 -6.13 -8.83 -3.78
N CYS A 107 -6.55 -7.57 -3.96
CA CYS A 107 -6.52 -6.59 -2.88
C CYS A 107 -7.43 -6.99 -1.72
N ILE A 108 -8.67 -7.37 -2.00
CA ILE A 108 -9.63 -7.82 -0.98
C ILE A 108 -9.09 -9.05 -0.22
N ALA A 109 -8.44 -9.98 -0.93
CA ALA A 109 -7.82 -11.14 -0.29
C ALA A 109 -6.70 -10.72 0.66
N LEU A 110 -5.81 -9.81 0.25
CA LEU A 110 -4.75 -9.26 1.10
C LEU A 110 -5.31 -8.58 2.36
N LEU A 111 -6.35 -7.73 2.20
CA LEU A 111 -6.97 -7.03 3.32
C LEU A 111 -7.69 -7.97 4.31
N LYS A 112 -8.16 -9.13 3.85
CA LYS A 112 -8.77 -10.16 4.71
C LYS A 112 -7.75 -11.05 5.41
N GLU A 113 -6.61 -11.31 4.76
CA GLU A 113 -5.58 -12.25 5.25
C GLU A 113 -4.59 -11.58 6.20
N PHE A 114 -4.29 -10.30 6.00
CA PHE A 114 -3.22 -9.60 6.72
C PHE A 114 -3.70 -8.33 7.42
N PRO A 115 -3.15 -8.00 8.60
CA PRO A 115 -3.38 -6.73 9.29
C PRO A 115 -2.68 -5.59 8.52
N VAL A 116 -3.40 -4.92 7.64
CA VAL A 116 -2.87 -3.80 6.84
C VAL A 116 -3.00 -2.51 7.63
N ALA A 117 -1.87 -1.86 7.90
CA ALA A 117 -1.83 -0.62 8.69
C ALA A 117 -2.37 0.61 7.93
N CYS A 118 -2.28 0.60 6.59
CA CYS A 118 -2.77 1.71 5.78
C CYS A 118 -3.11 1.25 4.36
N VAL A 119 -4.26 1.67 3.85
CA VAL A 119 -4.62 1.60 2.44
C VAL A 119 -4.60 3.01 1.86
N ARG A 120 -3.79 3.26 0.82
CA ARG A 120 -3.67 4.55 0.17
C ARG A 120 -4.12 4.42 -1.28
N GLY A 121 -5.25 5.00 -1.61
CA GLY A 121 -5.83 4.99 -2.96
C GLY A 121 -6.59 6.27 -3.26
N ASN A 122 -6.99 6.46 -4.51
CA ASN A 122 -7.94 7.50 -4.90
C ASN A 122 -9.39 7.09 -4.57
N GLY A 123 -10.33 8.02 -4.67
CA GLY A 123 -11.74 7.76 -4.33
C GLY A 123 -12.36 6.60 -5.10
N ALA A 124 -12.04 6.44 -6.40
CA ALA A 124 -12.55 5.34 -7.22
C ALA A 124 -12.01 3.98 -6.77
N GLU A 125 -10.73 3.90 -6.38
CA GLU A 125 -10.10 2.69 -5.88
C GLU A 125 -10.69 2.29 -4.51
N ILE A 126 -10.83 3.24 -3.59
CA ILE A 126 -11.39 2.97 -2.26
C ILE A 126 -12.86 2.54 -2.38
N ARG A 127 -13.66 3.21 -3.22
CA ARG A 127 -15.04 2.81 -3.50
C ARG A 127 -15.14 1.41 -4.07
N ALA A 128 -14.27 1.06 -5.02
CA ALA A 128 -14.25 -0.27 -5.63
C ALA A 128 -13.94 -1.40 -4.64
N LEU A 129 -13.22 -1.12 -3.55
CA LEU A 129 -12.96 -2.08 -2.48
C LEU A 129 -14.17 -2.24 -1.53
N LEU A 130 -15.01 -1.22 -1.39
CA LEU A 130 -16.24 -1.29 -0.59
C LEU A 130 -17.38 -1.99 -1.35
N GLU A 131 -17.48 -1.72 -2.64
CA GLU A 131 -18.49 -2.29 -3.51
C GLU A 131 -18.05 -3.66 -3.99
N ASP A 132 -18.58 -4.72 -3.40
CA ASP A 132 -18.35 -6.12 -3.83
C ASP A 132 -19.08 -6.44 -5.16
N THR A 133 -19.38 -5.42 -5.98
CA THR A 133 -20.18 -5.51 -7.20
C THR A 133 -19.31 -5.35 -8.43
N GLY A 134 -19.39 -6.33 -9.33
CA GLY A 134 -18.60 -6.47 -10.56
C GLY A 134 -18.85 -5.45 -11.68
N THR A 135 -19.18 -4.22 -11.40
CA THR A 135 -19.33 -3.14 -12.40
C THR A 135 -18.07 -2.29 -12.44
N ALA A 136 -17.31 -2.44 -13.51
CA ALA A 136 -16.15 -1.62 -13.82
C ALA A 136 -16.60 -0.19 -14.14
N ALA A 137 -16.50 0.71 -13.18
CA ALA A 137 -16.37 2.14 -13.46
C ALA A 137 -14.91 2.41 -13.84
N GLY A 138 -14.69 3.19 -14.92
CA GLY A 138 -13.34 3.46 -15.43
C GLY A 138 -12.42 4.18 -14.44
N VAL A 139 -11.15 4.27 -14.80
CA VAL A 139 -10.07 4.85 -13.96
C VAL A 139 -10.30 6.33 -13.62
N ASP A 140 -11.11 7.03 -14.44
CA ASP A 140 -11.47 8.43 -14.26
C ASP A 140 -12.84 8.56 -13.58
N ALA A 141 -12.84 8.52 -12.25
CA ALA A 141 -14.03 8.94 -11.50
C ALA A 141 -14.14 10.47 -11.54
N PRO A 142 -15.36 11.05 -11.68
CA PRO A 142 -15.56 12.49 -11.52
C PRO A 142 -15.04 12.95 -10.16
N SER A 143 -14.59 14.20 -10.09
CA SER A 143 -14.06 14.81 -8.88
C SER A 143 -15.07 14.68 -7.75
N GLU A 144 -14.81 13.78 -6.80
CA GLU A 144 -15.63 13.63 -5.61
C GLU A 144 -15.43 14.84 -4.69
N ASP A 145 -16.51 15.28 -4.06
CA ASP A 145 -16.42 16.19 -2.93
C ASP A 145 -15.54 15.56 -1.85
N ALA A 146 -14.61 16.35 -1.28
CA ALA A 146 -13.68 15.88 -0.26
C ALA A 146 -14.37 15.26 0.96
N ALA A 147 -15.59 15.70 1.28
CA ALA A 147 -16.42 15.12 2.34
C ALA A 147 -16.82 13.67 2.03
N SER A 148 -17.24 13.39 0.78
CA SER A 148 -17.57 12.03 0.31
C SER A 148 -16.36 11.10 0.32
N ALA A 149 -15.19 11.57 -0.12
CA ALA A 149 -13.96 10.80 -0.11
C ALA A 149 -13.52 10.40 1.31
N HIS A 150 -13.66 11.32 2.28
CA HIS A 150 -13.33 11.05 3.67
C HIS A 150 -14.27 9.99 4.30
N GLU A 151 -15.56 10.08 4.03
CA GLU A 151 -16.54 9.11 4.52
C GLU A 151 -16.29 7.70 3.98
N ILE A 152 -16.02 7.58 2.68
CA ILE A 152 -15.69 6.32 2.01
C ILE A 152 -14.42 5.69 2.60
N ALA A 153 -13.38 6.50 2.82
CA ALA A 153 -12.14 6.04 3.44
C ALA A 153 -12.37 5.53 4.88
N ALA A 154 -13.17 6.26 5.67
CA ALA A 154 -13.56 5.86 7.02
C ALA A 154 -14.39 4.57 7.06
N GLN A 155 -15.26 4.35 6.07
CA GLN A 155 -16.02 3.10 5.94
C GLN A 155 -15.10 1.91 5.65
N LEU A 156 -14.13 2.07 4.74
CA LEU A 156 -13.16 1.01 4.44
C LEU A 156 -12.33 0.66 5.68
N ALA A 157 -11.82 1.67 6.39
CA ALA A 157 -11.06 1.46 7.62
C ALA A 157 -11.86 0.63 8.65
N ARG A 158 -13.09 1.05 8.98
CA ARG A 158 -13.95 0.32 9.92
C ARG A 158 -14.31 -1.11 9.51
N ARG A 159 -14.20 -1.45 8.24
CA ARG A 159 -14.48 -2.81 7.73
C ARG A 159 -13.31 -3.78 7.96
N HIS A 160 -12.12 -3.23 8.12
CA HIS A 160 -10.87 -3.99 8.20
C HIS A 160 -10.11 -3.81 9.54
N ASP A 161 -10.70 -3.08 10.51
CA ASP A 161 -10.29 -3.08 11.91
C ASP A 161 -10.77 -4.37 12.60
#